data_06c9be09d6c4fcb2b6b485c3d3d7ed44
#
_entry.id   06c9be09d6c4fcb2b6b485c3d3d7ed44
#
_cell.length_a   1.000
_cell.length_b   1.000
_cell.length_c   1.000
_cell.angle_alpha   90.00
_cell.angle_beta   90.00
_cell.angle_gamma   90.00
#
_symmetry.space_group_name_H-M   'P 1'
#
loop_
_entity.id
_entity.type
_entity.pdbx_description
1 polymer ?
#
loop_
_entity_poly.entity_id
_entity_poly.type
_entity_poly.pdbx_seq_one_letter_code
_entity_poly.pdbx_strand_id
1 'polypeptide(L)'
;YSTVFTGQHTDLFDDVKDLVPKPDYKLSIMKKNKLLNDILFGISKEFVKILNNSNPDLIIVQGDTSTVLTCALNAFYSNIDIGHVEAGLRTFNLSSPYPEEGNRQLVSRIANYNWAPTKIAFNNLEKEGLENIFLTGNTIVDACKAFNYKIRYNNKILITLHRRENFGEKIIKIFKEINQLAKIHNDLDFIFPMHPNPNIQKHKELLSNVTIINPLKYPDLLNLLSEV
;
A
#
# COMPACT_ATOMS: atom_id res chain seq x y z
N TYR A 1 -3.73 -20.70 -11.12
CA TYR A 1 -3.31 -19.28 -11.20
C TYR A 1 -1.79 -19.17 -11.30
N SER A 2 -1.31 -18.05 -11.84
CA SER A 2 0.11 -17.68 -11.86
C SER A 2 0.29 -16.30 -11.25
N THR A 3 1.44 -16.07 -10.62
CA THR A 3 1.76 -14.82 -9.94
C THR A 3 2.91 -14.09 -10.63
N VAL A 4 2.76 -12.77 -10.77
CA VAL A 4 3.76 -11.90 -11.39
C VAL A 4 4.23 -10.85 -10.39
N PHE A 5 5.52 -10.87 -10.06
CA PHE A 5 6.17 -9.82 -9.30
C PHE A 5 6.82 -8.81 -10.25
N THR A 6 6.28 -7.60 -10.30
CA THR A 6 6.77 -6.56 -11.23
C THR A 6 8.04 -5.88 -10.77
N GLY A 7 8.40 -5.98 -9.50
CA GLY A 7 9.61 -5.38 -8.93
C GLY A 7 9.52 -3.88 -8.67
N GLN A 8 8.31 -3.29 -8.61
CA GLN A 8 8.15 -1.86 -8.29
C GLN A 8 8.59 -1.55 -6.85
N HIS A 9 8.37 -2.48 -5.90
CA HIS A 9 8.69 -2.34 -4.48
C HIS A 9 9.47 -3.56 -4.00
N THR A 10 10.76 -3.63 -4.30
CA THR A 10 11.62 -4.78 -3.93
C THR A 10 11.81 -4.91 -2.44
N ASP A 11 12.07 -3.80 -1.74
CA ASP A 11 12.33 -3.79 -0.30
C ASP A 11 11.10 -4.29 0.49
N LEU A 12 9.90 -3.83 0.12
CA LEU A 12 8.65 -4.29 0.76
C LEU A 12 8.37 -5.78 0.50
N PHE A 13 8.73 -6.28 -0.68
CA PHE A 13 8.59 -7.70 -0.98
C PHE A 13 9.54 -8.56 -0.14
N ASP A 14 10.77 -8.09 0.08
CA ASP A 14 11.74 -8.81 0.91
C ASP A 14 11.27 -8.99 2.37
N ASP A 15 10.48 -8.06 2.89
CA ASP A 15 9.90 -8.15 4.23
C ASP A 15 8.80 -9.21 4.36
N VAL A 16 8.15 -9.60 3.26
CA VAL A 16 7.01 -10.53 3.25
C VAL A 16 7.23 -11.79 2.40
N LYS A 17 8.38 -11.93 1.76
CA LYS A 17 8.67 -13.04 0.81
C LYS A 17 8.50 -14.44 1.40
N ASP A 18 8.73 -14.57 2.71
CA ASP A 18 8.59 -15.85 3.42
C ASP A 18 7.13 -16.16 3.82
N LEU A 19 6.23 -15.18 3.66
CA LEU A 19 4.81 -15.24 3.98
C LEU A 19 3.93 -15.48 2.74
N VAL A 20 4.49 -15.32 1.55
CA VAL A 20 3.76 -15.42 0.27
C VAL A 20 4.39 -16.47 -0.64
N PRO A 21 3.61 -17.08 -1.54
CA PRO A 21 4.16 -18.00 -2.53
C PRO A 21 5.24 -17.33 -3.40
N LYS A 22 6.24 -18.10 -3.80
CA LYS A 22 7.26 -17.63 -4.74
C LYS A 22 6.59 -17.24 -6.06
N PRO A 23 6.83 -16.02 -6.58
CA PRO A 23 6.26 -15.62 -7.85
C PRO A 23 6.70 -16.51 -9.01
N ASP A 24 5.76 -16.85 -9.90
CA ASP A 24 6.03 -17.63 -11.11
C ASP A 24 6.84 -16.81 -12.12
N TYR A 25 6.56 -15.51 -12.19
CA TYR A 25 7.27 -14.57 -13.04
C TYR A 25 7.83 -13.41 -12.25
N LYS A 26 9.06 -12.99 -12.56
CA LYS A 26 9.71 -11.81 -11.96
C LYS A 26 10.17 -10.86 -13.05
N LEU A 27 9.71 -9.62 -12.99
CA LEU A 27 10.19 -8.55 -13.86
C LEU A 27 11.32 -7.77 -13.16
N SER A 28 12.33 -7.39 -13.91
CA SER A 28 13.48 -6.60 -13.41
C SER A 28 13.40 -5.18 -13.93
N ILE A 29 12.39 -4.44 -13.50
CA ILE A 29 12.10 -3.10 -14.05
C ILE A 29 12.68 -1.95 -13.24
N MET A 30 12.97 -2.15 -11.93
CA MET A 30 13.44 -1.07 -11.08
C MET A 30 14.95 -0.85 -11.21
N LYS A 31 15.31 0.41 -11.54
CA LYS A 31 16.64 0.98 -11.36
C LYS A 31 16.49 2.28 -10.57
N LYS A 32 17.50 2.68 -9.80
CA LYS A 32 17.48 3.95 -9.06
C LYS A 32 17.15 5.12 -9.99
N ASN A 33 16.31 6.05 -9.54
CA ASN A 33 15.95 7.30 -10.24
C ASN A 33 15.16 7.15 -11.55
N LYS A 34 14.35 6.11 -11.72
CA LYS A 34 13.42 6.01 -12.86
C LYS A 34 12.24 6.97 -12.70
N LEU A 35 11.84 7.58 -13.81
CA LEU A 35 10.59 8.30 -13.92
C LEU A 35 9.41 7.32 -13.95
N LEU A 36 8.20 7.80 -13.62
CA LEU A 36 6.98 6.98 -13.69
C LEU A 36 6.79 6.37 -15.09
N ASN A 37 7.08 7.14 -16.14
CA ASN A 37 7.00 6.67 -17.53
C ASN A 37 7.94 5.47 -17.80
N ASP A 38 9.15 5.49 -17.24
CA ASP A 38 10.09 4.37 -17.42
C ASP A 38 9.58 3.08 -16.76
N ILE A 39 8.84 3.23 -15.65
CA ILE A 39 8.19 2.10 -14.96
C ILE A 39 7.08 1.55 -15.86
N LEU A 40 6.20 2.41 -16.38
CA LEU A 40 5.12 2.03 -17.29
C LEU A 40 5.64 1.26 -18.51
N PHE A 41 6.64 1.81 -19.20
CA PHE A 41 7.23 1.17 -20.38
C PHE A 41 7.92 -0.16 -20.04
N GLY A 42 8.65 -0.19 -18.94
CA GLY A 42 9.34 -1.39 -18.48
C GLY A 42 8.38 -2.54 -18.17
N ILE A 43 7.29 -2.27 -17.46
CA ILE A 43 6.26 -3.26 -17.15
C ILE A 43 5.59 -3.71 -18.45
N SER A 44 5.09 -2.78 -19.28
CA SER A 44 4.37 -3.11 -20.50
C SER A 44 5.17 -4.06 -21.39
N LYS A 45 6.44 -3.75 -21.62
CA LYS A 45 7.31 -4.55 -22.50
C LYS A 45 7.42 -6.02 -22.07
N GLU A 46 7.56 -6.25 -20.76
CA GLU A 46 7.76 -7.61 -20.25
C GLU A 46 6.42 -8.30 -19.92
N PHE A 47 5.43 -7.56 -19.44
CA PHE A 47 4.13 -8.12 -19.06
C PHE A 47 3.34 -8.65 -20.25
N VAL A 48 3.38 -7.96 -21.39
CA VAL A 48 2.74 -8.44 -22.64
C VAL A 48 3.28 -9.80 -23.06
N LYS A 49 4.59 -10.06 -22.88
CA LYS A 49 5.16 -11.38 -23.18
C LYS A 49 4.56 -12.45 -22.26
N ILE A 50 4.33 -12.13 -20.98
CA ILE A 50 3.71 -13.06 -20.04
C ILE A 50 2.25 -13.32 -20.44
N LEU A 51 1.47 -12.29 -20.78
CA LEU A 51 0.10 -12.44 -21.23
C LEU A 51 0.02 -13.37 -22.46
N ASN A 52 0.86 -13.13 -23.47
CA ASN A 52 0.91 -13.92 -24.68
C ASN A 52 1.31 -15.40 -24.43
N ASN A 53 2.17 -15.66 -23.45
CA ASN A 53 2.64 -17.00 -23.14
C ASN A 53 1.68 -17.79 -22.24
N SER A 54 1.04 -17.10 -21.29
CA SER A 54 0.15 -17.73 -20.29
C SER A 54 -1.32 -17.75 -20.71
N ASN A 55 -1.71 -16.87 -21.66
CA ASN A 55 -3.07 -16.69 -22.18
C ASN A 55 -4.14 -16.77 -21.08
N PRO A 56 -4.11 -15.90 -20.06
CA PRO A 56 -5.04 -15.97 -18.95
C PRO A 56 -6.43 -15.46 -19.36
N ASP A 57 -7.48 -16.02 -18.78
CA ASP A 57 -8.86 -15.54 -18.96
C ASP A 57 -9.09 -14.25 -18.15
N LEU A 58 -8.39 -14.08 -17.03
CA LEU A 58 -8.55 -12.97 -16.10
C LEU A 58 -7.22 -12.59 -15.50
N ILE A 59 -6.93 -11.30 -15.40
CA ILE A 59 -5.91 -10.78 -14.51
C ILE A 59 -6.53 -10.15 -13.27
N ILE A 60 -5.86 -10.28 -12.13
CA ILE A 60 -6.25 -9.63 -10.88
C ILE A 60 -5.17 -8.62 -10.50
N VAL A 61 -5.59 -7.38 -10.28
CA VAL A 61 -4.73 -6.29 -9.80
C VAL A 61 -5.29 -5.69 -8.52
N GLN A 62 -4.43 -5.20 -7.63
CA GLN A 62 -4.86 -4.62 -6.36
C GLN A 62 -4.31 -3.21 -6.16
N GLY A 63 -5.18 -2.29 -5.75
CA GLY A 63 -4.83 -0.91 -5.39
C GLY A 63 -4.68 0.03 -6.59
N ASP A 64 -3.71 0.94 -6.53
CA ASP A 64 -3.67 2.13 -7.38
C ASP A 64 -2.26 2.55 -7.86
N THR A 65 -1.28 1.68 -7.74
CA THR A 65 0.07 1.97 -8.20
C THR A 65 0.19 2.04 -9.73
N SER A 66 1.28 2.60 -10.22
CA SER A 66 1.59 2.58 -11.66
C SER A 66 1.67 1.16 -12.23
N THR A 67 2.08 0.18 -11.42
CA THR A 67 2.03 -1.24 -11.78
C THR A 67 0.60 -1.69 -12.08
N VAL A 68 -0.33 -1.38 -11.20
CA VAL A 68 -1.75 -1.75 -11.32
C VAL A 68 -2.35 -1.20 -12.61
N LEU A 69 -2.17 0.12 -12.85
CA LEU A 69 -2.66 0.74 -14.07
C LEU A 69 -2.02 0.12 -15.32
N THR A 70 -0.70 -0.10 -15.31
CA THR A 70 0.01 -0.62 -16.48
C THR A 70 -0.44 -2.06 -16.80
N CYS A 71 -0.55 -2.92 -15.79
CA CYS A 71 -1.00 -4.29 -16.01
C CYS A 71 -2.45 -4.32 -16.51
N ALA A 72 -3.34 -3.51 -15.92
CA ALA A 72 -4.72 -3.40 -16.35
C ALA A 72 -4.84 -2.91 -17.80
N LEU A 73 -4.10 -1.86 -18.20
CA LEU A 73 -4.10 -1.37 -19.58
C LEU A 73 -3.62 -2.44 -20.58
N ASN A 74 -2.54 -3.16 -20.25
CA ASN A 74 -2.05 -4.22 -21.16
C ASN A 74 -3.06 -5.37 -21.29
N ALA A 75 -3.74 -5.75 -20.22
CA ALA A 75 -4.81 -6.76 -20.28
C ALA A 75 -6.00 -6.28 -21.11
N PHE A 76 -6.43 -5.03 -20.92
CA PHE A 76 -7.50 -4.41 -21.70
C PHE A 76 -7.20 -4.44 -23.20
N TYR A 77 -5.99 -4.04 -23.61
CA TYR A 77 -5.57 -4.08 -25.02
C TYR A 77 -5.37 -5.51 -25.56
N SER A 78 -5.21 -6.48 -24.68
CA SER A 78 -5.11 -7.90 -25.05
C SER A 78 -6.46 -8.62 -25.00
N ASN A 79 -7.56 -7.91 -24.74
CA ASN A 79 -8.92 -8.45 -24.59
C ASN A 79 -9.00 -9.54 -23.49
N ILE A 80 -8.33 -9.31 -22.37
CA ILE A 80 -8.32 -10.17 -21.19
C ILE A 80 -9.09 -9.48 -20.08
N ASP A 81 -9.96 -10.21 -19.39
CA ASP A 81 -10.76 -9.68 -18.28
C ASP A 81 -9.89 -9.15 -17.14
N ILE A 82 -10.38 -8.14 -16.43
CA ILE A 82 -9.67 -7.46 -15.34
C ILE A 82 -10.52 -7.46 -14.09
N GLY A 83 -9.95 -8.01 -12.99
CA GLY A 83 -10.47 -7.87 -11.63
C GLY A 83 -9.66 -6.86 -10.84
N HIS A 84 -10.31 -5.84 -10.31
CA HIS A 84 -9.69 -4.78 -9.52
C HIS A 84 -10.06 -4.92 -8.04
N VAL A 85 -9.11 -5.37 -7.24
CA VAL A 85 -9.21 -5.46 -5.77
C VAL A 85 -8.91 -4.08 -5.16
N GLU A 86 -9.61 -3.73 -4.09
CA GLU A 86 -9.53 -2.43 -3.43
C GLU A 86 -10.06 -1.28 -4.30
N ALA A 87 -11.05 -1.58 -5.15
CA ALA A 87 -11.67 -0.62 -6.07
C ALA A 87 -12.55 0.40 -5.34
N GLY A 88 -12.66 1.61 -5.89
CA GLY A 88 -13.63 2.62 -5.45
C GLY A 88 -13.17 3.57 -4.36
N LEU A 89 -11.92 3.50 -3.90
CA LEU A 89 -11.35 4.56 -3.08
C LEU A 89 -11.26 5.84 -3.92
N ARG A 90 -11.71 6.98 -3.37
CA ARG A 90 -11.72 8.27 -4.07
C ARG A 90 -11.35 9.42 -3.14
N THR A 91 -10.50 10.31 -3.63
CA THR A 91 -10.32 11.66 -3.07
C THR A 91 -10.99 12.71 -3.95
N PHE A 92 -11.31 12.36 -5.19
CA PHE A 92 -11.80 13.27 -6.24
C PHE A 92 -10.84 14.44 -6.56
N ASN A 93 -9.58 14.29 -6.17
CA ASN A 93 -8.52 15.26 -6.46
C ASN A 93 -7.34 14.55 -7.11
N LEU A 94 -7.23 14.64 -8.44
CA LEU A 94 -6.18 13.99 -9.22
C LEU A 94 -4.74 14.38 -8.82
N SER A 95 -4.58 15.46 -8.07
CA SER A 95 -3.29 15.91 -7.56
C SER A 95 -2.96 15.36 -6.17
N SER A 96 -3.91 14.66 -5.48
CA SER A 96 -3.69 14.19 -4.12
C SER A 96 -4.58 12.98 -3.75
N PRO A 97 -3.97 11.80 -3.59
CA PRO A 97 -2.57 11.43 -3.84
C PRO A 97 -2.26 11.38 -5.34
N TYR A 98 -1.05 11.75 -5.72
CA TYR A 98 -0.58 11.69 -7.10
C TYR A 98 0.54 10.66 -7.23
N PRO A 99 0.47 9.74 -8.21
CA PRO A 99 -0.52 9.59 -9.30
C PRO A 99 -1.71 8.64 -8.96
N GLU A 100 -1.83 8.19 -7.71
CA GLU A 100 -2.69 7.10 -7.26
C GLU A 100 -4.17 7.37 -7.56
N GLU A 101 -4.67 8.59 -7.33
CA GLU A 101 -6.07 8.92 -7.59
C GLU A 101 -6.43 8.76 -9.07
N GLY A 102 -5.55 9.23 -9.97
CA GLY A 102 -5.74 9.06 -11.41
C GLY A 102 -5.70 7.57 -11.81
N ASN A 103 -4.74 6.83 -11.29
CA ASN A 103 -4.60 5.41 -11.57
C ASN A 103 -5.86 4.62 -11.20
N ARG A 104 -6.40 4.83 -9.97
CA ARG A 104 -7.56 4.06 -9.49
C ARG A 104 -8.84 4.37 -10.26
N GLN A 105 -9.03 5.63 -10.68
CA GLN A 105 -10.16 6.00 -11.51
C GLN A 105 -10.09 5.33 -12.90
N LEU A 106 -8.91 5.36 -13.53
CA LEU A 106 -8.69 4.75 -14.84
C LEU A 106 -8.88 3.22 -14.78
N VAL A 107 -8.28 2.56 -13.80
CA VAL A 107 -8.39 1.09 -13.63
C VAL A 107 -9.85 0.68 -13.40
N SER A 108 -10.57 1.38 -12.51
CA SER A 108 -11.98 1.05 -12.25
C SER A 108 -12.85 1.15 -13.51
N ARG A 109 -12.51 2.05 -14.46
CA ARG A 109 -13.27 2.26 -15.69
C ARG A 109 -13.09 1.12 -16.71
N ILE A 110 -11.92 0.47 -16.73
CA ILE A 110 -11.59 -0.61 -17.67
C ILE A 110 -11.70 -2.01 -17.03
N ALA A 111 -11.92 -2.11 -15.73
CA ALA A 111 -12.07 -3.37 -15.02
C ALA A 111 -13.45 -3.99 -15.28
N ASN A 112 -13.47 -5.30 -15.57
CA ASN A 112 -14.69 -6.10 -15.72
C ASN A 112 -15.35 -6.36 -14.37
N TYR A 113 -14.54 -6.49 -13.30
CA TYR A 113 -15.00 -6.75 -11.94
C TYR A 113 -14.34 -5.77 -10.97
N ASN A 114 -15.14 -5.02 -10.20
CA ASN A 114 -14.67 -4.07 -9.19
C ASN A 114 -15.01 -4.59 -7.78
N TRP A 115 -13.99 -4.99 -7.01
CA TRP A 115 -14.14 -5.47 -5.64
C TRP A 115 -13.88 -4.34 -4.65
N ALA A 116 -14.95 -3.78 -4.11
CA ALA A 116 -14.90 -2.63 -3.19
C ALA A 116 -14.66 -3.08 -1.74
N PRO A 117 -13.71 -2.47 -1.03
CA PRO A 117 -13.41 -2.84 0.35
C PRO A 117 -14.44 -2.34 1.38
N THR A 118 -15.18 -1.28 1.05
CA THR A 118 -16.16 -0.65 1.96
C THR A 118 -17.42 -0.20 1.22
N LYS A 119 -18.49 0.04 1.96
CA LYS A 119 -19.74 0.59 1.38
C LYS A 119 -19.51 1.97 0.75
N ILE A 120 -18.59 2.78 1.30
CA ILE A 120 -18.24 4.08 0.72
C ILE A 120 -17.60 3.90 -0.65
N ALA A 121 -16.62 3.00 -0.76
CA ALA A 121 -15.95 2.68 -2.01
C ALA A 121 -16.93 2.12 -3.05
N PHE A 122 -17.82 1.21 -2.64
CA PHE A 122 -18.90 0.69 -3.48
C PHE A 122 -19.79 1.83 -4.03
N ASN A 123 -20.27 2.71 -3.16
CA ASN A 123 -21.14 3.82 -3.55
C ASN A 123 -20.43 4.82 -4.49
N ASN A 124 -19.11 5.00 -4.37
CA ASN A 124 -18.35 5.84 -5.29
C ASN A 124 -18.39 5.27 -6.72
N LEU A 125 -18.16 3.97 -6.87
CA LEU A 125 -18.19 3.30 -8.17
C LEU A 125 -19.61 3.32 -8.78
N GLU A 126 -20.63 3.09 -7.95
CA GLU A 126 -22.03 3.14 -8.36
C GLU A 126 -22.42 4.54 -8.87
N LYS A 127 -22.00 5.61 -8.17
CA LYS A 127 -22.22 7.00 -8.60
C LYS A 127 -21.50 7.35 -9.91
N GLU A 128 -20.37 6.68 -10.20
CA GLU A 128 -19.64 6.83 -11.46
C GLU A 128 -20.29 6.02 -12.61
N GLY A 129 -21.40 5.32 -12.36
CA GLY A 129 -22.12 4.51 -13.32
C GLY A 129 -21.37 3.25 -13.76
N LEU A 130 -20.56 2.67 -12.86
CA LEU A 130 -19.90 1.41 -13.12
C LEU A 130 -20.82 0.23 -12.79
N GLU A 131 -20.60 -0.86 -13.50
CA GLU A 131 -21.31 -2.13 -13.31
C GLU A 131 -20.36 -3.18 -12.68
N ASN A 132 -20.88 -4.35 -12.33
CA ASN A 132 -20.12 -5.45 -11.75
C ASN A 132 -19.28 -5.02 -10.53
N ILE A 133 -19.94 -4.32 -9.61
CA ILE A 133 -19.36 -3.87 -8.35
C ILE A 133 -19.74 -4.84 -7.24
N PHE A 134 -18.76 -5.29 -6.47
CA PHE A 134 -18.97 -6.24 -5.36
C PHE A 134 -18.40 -5.67 -4.07
N LEU A 135 -19.19 -5.66 -3.00
CA LEU A 135 -18.71 -5.31 -1.67
C LEU A 135 -18.08 -6.55 -1.02
N THR A 136 -16.75 -6.61 -1.02
CA THR A 136 -16.00 -7.81 -0.60
C THR A 136 -15.31 -7.67 0.75
N GLY A 137 -15.16 -6.46 1.26
CA GLY A 137 -14.31 -6.18 2.42
C GLY A 137 -12.86 -5.90 2.01
N ASN A 138 -12.03 -5.55 3.00
CA ASN A 138 -10.63 -5.23 2.79
C ASN A 138 -9.75 -6.45 3.07
N THR A 139 -8.87 -6.80 2.15
CA THR A 139 -7.94 -7.94 2.24
C THR A 139 -7.02 -7.87 3.46
N ILE A 140 -6.75 -6.68 4.00
CA ILE A 140 -5.95 -6.52 5.23
C ILE A 140 -6.60 -7.20 6.44
N VAL A 141 -7.93 -7.27 6.47
CA VAL A 141 -8.66 -7.95 7.55
C VAL A 141 -8.35 -9.44 7.56
N ASP A 142 -8.30 -10.06 6.38
CA ASP A 142 -7.97 -11.48 6.25
C ASP A 142 -6.49 -11.72 6.56
N ALA A 143 -5.60 -10.83 6.12
CA ALA A 143 -4.19 -10.88 6.46
C ALA A 143 -3.98 -10.79 7.98
N CYS A 144 -4.65 -9.86 8.68
CA CYS A 144 -4.57 -9.76 10.14
C CYS A 144 -5.11 -11.02 10.84
N LYS A 145 -6.22 -11.57 10.35
CA LYS A 145 -6.79 -12.81 10.90
C LYS A 145 -5.86 -14.02 10.74
N ALA A 146 -5.14 -14.10 9.62
CA ALA A 146 -4.22 -15.22 9.35
C ALA A 146 -3.10 -15.34 10.40
N PHE A 147 -2.69 -14.25 11.04
CA PHE A 147 -1.68 -14.26 12.11
C PHE A 147 -2.23 -14.63 13.48
N ASN A 148 -3.56 -14.62 13.67
CA ASN A 148 -4.25 -15.06 14.89
C ASN A 148 -3.69 -14.50 16.20
N TYR A 149 -3.23 -13.23 16.21
CA TYR A 149 -2.77 -12.56 17.42
C TYR A 149 -3.93 -12.32 18.38
N LYS A 150 -3.70 -12.58 19.68
CA LYS A 150 -4.64 -12.21 20.73
C LYS A 150 -4.42 -10.75 21.09
N ILE A 151 -5.46 -9.94 21.00
CA ILE A 151 -5.42 -8.54 21.41
C ILE A 151 -5.20 -8.46 22.92
N ARG A 152 -4.19 -7.73 23.33
CA ARG A 152 -3.84 -7.46 24.74
C ARG A 152 -3.52 -5.98 24.84
N TYR A 153 -4.47 -5.20 25.31
CA TYR A 153 -4.22 -3.79 25.55
C TYR A 153 -3.23 -3.64 26.73
N ASN A 154 -2.04 -3.18 26.41
CA ASN A 154 -1.03 -2.78 27.37
C ASN A 154 -0.96 -1.25 27.40
N ASN A 155 -0.22 -0.68 28.36
CA ASN A 155 -0.02 0.78 28.42
C ASN A 155 0.95 1.26 27.31
N LYS A 156 0.66 0.93 26.06
CA LYS A 156 1.50 1.23 24.90
C LYS A 156 0.74 2.06 23.87
N ILE A 157 1.42 3.00 23.23
CA ILE A 157 0.92 3.81 22.12
C ILE A 157 1.87 3.66 20.95
N LEU A 158 1.38 3.12 19.83
CA LEU A 158 2.14 3.05 18.59
C LEU A 158 2.03 4.36 17.81
N ILE A 159 3.17 4.91 17.42
CA ILE A 159 3.27 6.09 16.56
C ILE A 159 3.75 5.65 15.18
N THR A 160 3.05 6.10 14.12
CA THR A 160 3.53 5.94 12.75
C THR A 160 3.48 7.28 12.02
N LEU A 161 4.60 7.69 11.42
CA LEU A 161 4.69 8.95 10.68
C LEU A 161 5.74 8.85 9.57
N HIS A 162 5.30 8.83 8.33
CA HIS A 162 6.19 8.66 7.16
C HIS A 162 5.76 9.42 5.91
N ARG A 163 4.60 10.09 5.90
CA ARG A 163 4.07 10.77 4.72
C ARG A 163 4.86 12.03 4.40
N ARG A 164 5.23 12.21 3.12
CA ARG A 164 6.03 13.34 2.63
C ARG A 164 5.39 14.70 2.89
N GLU A 165 4.06 14.79 2.87
CA GLU A 165 3.29 16.01 3.15
C GLU A 165 3.47 16.56 4.57
N ASN A 166 4.01 15.73 5.49
CA ASN A 166 4.30 16.10 6.87
C ASN A 166 5.75 16.57 7.07
N PHE A 167 6.62 16.53 6.06
CA PHE A 167 8.01 16.93 6.20
C PHE A 167 8.17 18.44 6.39
N GLY A 168 9.35 18.88 6.82
CA GLY A 168 9.66 20.27 7.10
C GLY A 168 9.15 20.73 8.48
N GLU A 169 8.55 21.91 8.57
CA GLU A 169 8.09 22.49 9.85
C GLU A 169 6.97 21.70 10.51
N LYS A 170 6.14 21.00 9.71
CA LYS A 170 5.03 20.21 10.24
C LYS A 170 5.53 19.08 11.14
N ILE A 171 6.55 18.33 10.71
CA ILE A 171 7.06 17.19 11.50
C ILE A 171 7.66 17.65 12.82
N ILE A 172 8.30 18.86 12.84
CA ILE A 172 8.86 19.42 14.05
C ILE A 172 7.75 19.71 15.08
N LYS A 173 6.64 20.30 14.63
CA LYS A 173 5.47 20.57 15.48
C LYS A 173 4.88 19.27 16.00
N ILE A 174 4.65 18.28 15.13
CA ILE A 174 4.10 16.99 15.49
C ILE A 174 5.00 16.28 16.53
N PHE A 175 6.32 16.27 16.33
CA PHE A 175 7.25 15.64 17.25
C PHE A 175 7.26 16.30 18.63
N LYS A 176 7.18 17.65 18.68
CA LYS A 176 7.11 18.38 19.96
C LYS A 176 5.84 18.03 20.73
N GLU A 177 4.68 17.98 20.05
CA GLU A 177 3.39 17.63 20.66
C GLU A 177 3.41 16.17 21.16
N ILE A 178 3.90 15.23 20.35
CA ILE A 178 4.04 13.82 20.75
C ILE A 178 4.93 13.69 21.97
N ASN A 179 6.07 14.37 21.98
CA ASN A 179 7.01 14.31 23.10
C ASN A 179 6.43 14.93 24.39
N GLN A 180 5.63 16.00 24.25
CA GLN A 180 4.93 16.59 25.36
C GLN A 180 3.84 15.66 25.92
N LEU A 181 3.07 15.00 25.05
CA LEU A 181 2.08 14.00 25.46
C LEU A 181 2.75 12.83 26.20
N ALA A 182 3.85 12.30 25.65
CA ALA A 182 4.61 11.23 26.28
C ALA A 182 5.19 11.63 27.66
N LYS A 183 5.56 12.90 27.82
CA LYS A 183 6.01 13.43 29.11
C LYS A 183 4.88 13.55 30.14
N ILE A 184 3.68 13.95 29.70
CA ILE A 184 2.49 14.11 30.56
C ILE A 184 1.97 12.73 31.00
N HIS A 185 1.92 11.79 30.04
CA HIS A 185 1.43 10.44 30.24
C HIS A 185 2.57 9.45 30.40
N ASN A 186 3.36 9.63 31.44
CA ASN A 186 4.55 8.81 31.72
C ASN A 186 4.24 7.38 32.19
N ASP A 187 2.98 7.06 32.39
CA ASP A 187 2.42 5.73 32.63
C ASP A 187 2.21 4.94 31.32
N LEU A 188 2.34 5.61 30.16
CA LEU A 188 2.21 5.02 28.84
C LEU A 188 3.56 4.96 28.11
N ASP A 189 3.83 3.83 27.45
CA ASP A 189 5.02 3.65 26.60
C ASP A 189 4.71 4.07 25.17
N PHE A 190 5.22 5.21 24.74
CA PHE A 190 5.09 5.73 23.39
C PHE A 190 6.16 5.12 22.48
N ILE A 191 5.78 4.24 21.58
CA ILE A 191 6.69 3.48 20.71
C ILE A 191 6.62 4.01 19.28
N PHE A 192 7.76 4.38 18.72
CA PHE A 192 7.87 4.90 17.37
C PHE A 192 8.85 4.08 16.51
N PRO A 193 8.38 3.13 15.69
CA PRO A 193 9.17 2.53 14.61
C PRO A 193 9.54 3.61 13.59
N MET A 194 10.71 4.18 13.71
CA MET A 194 11.11 5.36 12.96
C MET A 194 11.64 5.00 11.58
N HIS A 195 10.97 5.49 10.54
CA HIS A 195 11.39 5.30 9.15
C HIS A 195 12.81 5.86 8.90
N PRO A 196 13.67 5.17 8.11
CA PRO A 196 15.07 5.56 7.88
C PRO A 196 15.26 6.83 7.04
N ASN A 197 14.17 7.48 6.61
CA ASN A 197 14.24 8.70 5.82
C ASN A 197 14.95 9.83 6.58
N PRO A 198 16.01 10.46 6.00
CA PRO A 198 16.77 11.54 6.65
C PRO A 198 15.90 12.72 7.08
N ASN A 199 14.80 13.01 6.36
CA ASN A 199 13.88 14.10 6.72
C ASN A 199 13.10 13.84 8.03
N ILE A 200 13.05 12.59 8.48
CA ILE A 200 12.47 12.19 9.76
C ILE A 200 13.58 12.09 10.81
N GLN A 201 14.63 11.36 10.49
CA GLN A 201 15.74 11.03 11.38
C GLN A 201 16.45 12.26 11.97
N LYS A 202 16.61 13.34 11.20
CA LYS A 202 17.28 14.57 11.63
C LYS A 202 16.60 15.29 12.80
N HIS A 203 15.35 14.91 13.12
CA HIS A 203 14.56 15.52 14.19
C HIS A 203 14.32 14.58 15.38
N LYS A 204 14.98 13.40 15.41
CA LYS A 204 14.77 12.39 16.46
C LYS A 204 15.02 12.90 17.88
N GLU A 205 15.92 13.89 18.04
CA GLU A 205 16.26 14.47 19.34
C GLU A 205 15.09 15.21 20.01
N LEU A 206 14.05 15.56 19.23
CA LEU A 206 12.82 16.15 19.75
C LEU A 206 11.93 15.14 20.49
N LEU A 207 12.24 13.87 20.42
CA LEU A 207 11.43 12.75 20.96
C LEU A 207 12.12 12.09 22.17
N SER A 208 12.55 12.89 23.14
CA SER A 208 13.30 12.41 24.32
C SER A 208 12.48 11.52 25.27
N ASN A 209 11.15 11.59 25.22
CA ASN A 209 10.24 10.79 26.05
C ASN A 209 9.53 9.68 25.25
N VAL A 210 10.00 9.37 24.04
CA VAL A 210 9.43 8.37 23.14
C VAL A 210 10.44 7.25 22.88
N THR A 211 10.02 6.02 22.99
CA THR A 211 10.84 4.84 22.67
C THR A 211 10.96 4.71 21.13
N ILE A 212 12.10 5.13 20.59
CA ILE A 212 12.39 5.01 19.17
C ILE A 212 12.99 3.64 18.89
N ILE A 213 12.38 2.89 17.95
CA ILE A 213 12.86 1.59 17.50
C ILE A 213 13.10 1.58 15.99
N ASN A 214 13.82 0.57 15.51
CA ASN A 214 13.97 0.36 14.08
C ASN A 214 12.61 -0.01 13.42
N PRO A 215 12.44 0.23 12.11
CA PRO A 215 11.28 -0.27 11.37
C PRO A 215 11.07 -1.75 11.62
N LEU A 216 9.83 -2.14 11.86
CA LEU A 216 9.46 -3.51 12.14
C LEU A 216 9.11 -4.24 10.84
N LYS A 217 9.42 -5.54 10.78
CA LYS A 217 8.86 -6.43 9.77
C LYS A 217 7.37 -6.61 10.00
N TYR A 218 6.64 -7.00 8.95
CA TYR A 218 5.19 -7.11 9.00
C TYR A 218 4.65 -7.96 10.17
N PRO A 219 5.16 -9.17 10.46
CA PRO A 219 4.71 -9.95 11.62
C PRO A 219 4.96 -9.24 12.97
N ASP A 220 6.13 -8.61 13.12
CA ASP A 220 6.50 -7.91 14.36
C ASP A 220 5.62 -6.67 14.57
N LEU A 221 5.29 -5.96 13.48
CA LEU A 221 4.35 -4.83 13.52
C LEU A 221 2.94 -5.28 13.95
N LEU A 222 2.44 -6.40 13.40
CA LEU A 222 1.15 -6.95 13.78
C LEU A 222 1.13 -7.42 15.24
N ASN A 223 2.23 -8.01 15.72
CA ASN A 223 2.37 -8.36 17.13
C ASN A 223 2.30 -7.10 18.01
N LEU A 224 3.05 -6.04 17.68
CA LEU A 224 2.99 -4.77 18.42
C LEU A 224 1.58 -4.16 18.37
N LEU A 225 0.91 -4.17 17.21
CA LEU A 225 -0.47 -3.71 17.06
C LEU A 225 -1.45 -4.49 17.95
N SER A 226 -1.16 -5.73 18.30
CA SER A 226 -1.99 -6.51 19.22
C SER A 226 -1.81 -6.13 20.69
N GLU A 227 -0.82 -5.29 21.00
CA GLU A 227 -0.43 -4.89 22.36
C GLU A 227 -0.70 -3.41 22.67
N VAL A 228 -1.20 -2.63 21.72
CA VAL A 228 -1.44 -1.18 21.84
C VAL A 228 -2.90 -0.82 21.89
#